data_990273873114d2d23acb7d1b36c5ec84
#
_entry.id   990273873114d2d23acb7d1b36c5ec84
#
_cell.length_a   1.000
_cell.length_b   1.000
_cell.length_c   1.000
_cell.angle_alpha   90.00
_cell.angle_beta   90.00
_cell.angle_gamma   90.00
#
_symmetry.space_group_name_H-M   'P 1'
#
loop_
_entity.id
_entity.type
_entity.pdbx_description
1 polymer ?
#
loop_
_entity_poly.entity_id
_entity_poly.type
_entity_poly.pdbx_seq_one_letter_code
_entity_poly.pdbx_strand_id
1 'polypeptide(L)'
;KEEETHLMENIIYNELRCRGYLVDVGVVNRRILDEESGRMLSRQLEVDFIASLGNKRYYIQSAFHLPDEEKLRQEKASLLALSDGFKKIILVKDVMRPRRGDDGILIMSVFDFLLYPHGLDEVFA
;
A
#
# COMPACT_ATOMS: atom_id res chain seq x y z
N LYS A 1 20.67 -2.02 -2.73
CA LYS A 1 19.37 -1.45 -2.29
C LYS A 1 18.23 -1.82 -3.22
N GLU A 2 18.41 -1.66 -4.52
CA GLU A 2 17.38 -2.04 -5.48
C GLU A 2 17.07 -3.53 -5.42
N GLU A 3 18.10 -4.37 -5.28
CA GLU A 3 17.92 -5.82 -5.17
C GLU A 3 17.12 -6.19 -3.92
N GLU A 4 17.40 -5.54 -2.80
CA GLU A 4 16.67 -5.79 -1.56
C GLU A 4 15.22 -5.34 -1.65
N THR A 5 14.97 -4.21 -2.33
CA THR A 5 13.62 -3.72 -2.55
C THR A 5 12.84 -4.70 -3.44
N HIS A 6 13.44 -5.18 -4.50
CA HIS A 6 12.81 -6.17 -5.38
C HIS A 6 12.58 -7.49 -4.66
N LEU A 7 13.54 -7.90 -3.82
CA LEU A 7 13.37 -9.13 -3.03
C LEU A 7 12.18 -9.00 -2.09
N MET A 8 12.05 -7.88 -1.40
CA MET A 8 10.91 -7.62 -0.51
C MET A 8 9.59 -7.65 -1.27
N GLU A 9 9.54 -7.00 -2.43
CA GLU A 9 8.35 -7.01 -3.27
C GLU A 9 7.99 -8.43 -3.73
N ASN A 10 8.98 -9.22 -4.10
CA ASN A 10 8.77 -10.61 -4.51
C ASN A 10 8.22 -11.45 -3.34
N ILE A 11 8.75 -11.24 -2.15
CA ILE A 11 8.28 -11.95 -0.96
C ILE A 11 6.80 -11.61 -0.69
N ILE A 12 6.45 -10.34 -0.75
CA ILE A 12 5.08 -9.89 -0.55
C ILE A 12 4.16 -10.50 -1.61
N TYR A 13 4.56 -10.43 -2.88
CA TYR A 13 3.80 -10.99 -3.98
C TYR A 13 3.54 -12.48 -3.78
N ASN A 14 4.60 -13.23 -3.49
CA ASN A 14 4.49 -14.67 -3.32
C ASN A 14 3.60 -15.04 -2.14
N GLU A 15 3.72 -14.32 -1.03
CA GLU A 15 2.88 -14.57 0.14
C GLU A 15 1.41 -14.30 -0.16
N LEU A 16 1.10 -13.20 -0.85
CA LEU A 16 -0.27 -12.89 -1.25
C LEU A 16 -0.84 -13.98 -2.14
N ARG A 17 -0.06 -14.44 -3.11
CA ARG A 17 -0.48 -15.52 -4.00
C ARG A 17 -0.70 -16.83 -3.23
N CYS A 18 0.18 -17.17 -2.31
CA CYS A 18 0.04 -18.37 -1.49
C CYS A 18 -1.22 -18.31 -0.63
N ARG A 19 -1.64 -17.14 -0.21
CA ARG A 19 -2.87 -16.95 0.55
C ARG A 19 -4.13 -16.93 -0.31
N GLY A 20 -3.98 -17.06 -1.63
CA GLY A 20 -5.10 -17.16 -2.55
C GLY A 20 -5.54 -15.84 -3.17
N TYR A 21 -4.83 -14.74 -2.92
CA TYR A 21 -5.18 -13.46 -3.53
C TYR A 21 -4.85 -13.42 -5.01
N LEU A 22 -5.72 -12.78 -5.78
CA LEU A 22 -5.35 -12.29 -7.11
C LEU A 22 -4.57 -11.01 -6.89
N VAL A 23 -3.41 -10.91 -7.50
CA VAL A 23 -2.51 -9.77 -7.29
C VAL A 23 -2.23 -9.08 -8.60
N ASP A 24 -2.55 -7.81 -8.65
CA ASP A 24 -2.23 -6.94 -9.78
C ASP A 24 -1.24 -5.89 -9.34
N VAL A 25 -0.38 -5.48 -10.26
CA VAL A 25 0.42 -4.26 -10.10
C VAL A 25 -0.47 -3.12 -10.56
N GLY A 26 -0.77 -2.19 -9.65
CA GLY A 26 -1.81 -1.23 -9.92
C GLY A 26 -1.32 0.05 -10.56
N VAL A 27 -1.90 0.40 -11.70
CA VAL A 27 -1.83 1.76 -12.22
C VAL A 27 -3.27 2.27 -12.24
N VAL A 28 -3.52 3.31 -11.45
CA VAL A 28 -4.84 3.90 -11.34
C VAL A 28 -4.81 5.26 -12.01
N ASN A 29 -5.69 5.45 -12.99
CA ASN A 29 -5.82 6.74 -13.65
C ASN A 29 -6.77 7.61 -12.84
N ARG A 30 -6.30 8.80 -12.49
CA ARG A 30 -7.11 9.76 -11.73
C ARG A 30 -7.10 11.10 -12.44
N ARG A 31 -8.22 11.80 -12.33
CA ARG A 31 -8.30 13.18 -12.74
C ARG A 31 -8.09 14.05 -11.52
N ILE A 32 -7.08 14.90 -11.61
CA ILE A 32 -6.67 15.79 -10.51
C ILE A 32 -6.75 17.21 -10.99
N LEU A 33 -7.30 18.10 -10.16
CA LEU A 33 -7.35 19.52 -10.46
C LEU A 33 -5.96 20.12 -10.32
N ASP A 34 -5.47 20.72 -11.41
CA ASP A 34 -4.25 21.52 -11.35
C ASP A 34 -4.63 22.92 -10.90
N GLU A 35 -4.19 23.28 -9.70
CA GLU A 35 -4.53 24.59 -9.12
C GLU A 35 -3.95 25.76 -9.88
N GLU A 36 -2.80 25.57 -10.54
CA GLU A 36 -2.17 26.63 -11.31
C GLU A 36 -2.93 26.97 -12.58
N SER A 37 -3.37 25.96 -13.31
CA SER A 37 -4.06 26.16 -14.59
C SER A 37 -5.58 26.14 -14.48
N GLY A 38 -6.13 25.64 -13.38
CA GLY A 38 -7.56 25.42 -13.20
C GLY A 38 -8.11 24.26 -14.03
N ARG A 39 -7.23 23.47 -14.64
CA ARG A 39 -7.63 22.36 -15.51
C ARG A 39 -7.59 21.04 -14.78
N MET A 40 -8.46 20.12 -15.21
CA MET A 40 -8.39 18.74 -14.76
C MET A 40 -7.33 18.01 -15.58
N LEU A 41 -6.35 17.44 -14.87
CA LEU A 41 -5.27 16.66 -15.48
C LEU A 41 -5.46 15.19 -15.17
N SER A 42 -5.16 14.35 -16.14
CA SER A 42 -5.07 12.90 -15.92
C SER A 42 -3.71 12.56 -15.33
N ARG A 43 -3.70 11.86 -14.21
CA ARG A 43 -2.48 11.35 -13.62
C ARG A 43 -2.59 9.86 -13.39
N GLN A 44 -1.46 9.18 -13.58
CA GLN A 44 -1.33 7.78 -13.23
C GLN A 44 -0.73 7.67 -11.83
N LEU A 45 -1.44 6.96 -10.96
CA LEU A 45 -0.95 6.66 -9.62
C LEU A 45 -0.55 5.21 -9.58
N GLU A 46 0.66 4.94 -9.12
CA GLU A 46 1.17 3.59 -9.00
C GLU A 46 0.89 3.06 -7.60
N VAL A 47 0.33 1.87 -7.55
CA VAL A 47 0.15 1.09 -6.32
C VAL A 47 0.91 -0.21 -6.54
N ASP A 48 1.82 -0.54 -5.63
CA ASP A 48 2.68 -1.70 -5.82
C ASP A 48 1.87 -2.98 -5.99
N PHE A 49 0.86 -3.19 -5.15
CA PHE A 49 0.02 -4.38 -5.23
C PHE A 49 -1.45 -4.04 -4.99
N ILE A 50 -2.30 -4.59 -5.82
CA ILE A 50 -3.73 -4.65 -5.57
C ILE A 50 -4.06 -6.11 -5.34
N ALA A 51 -4.42 -6.46 -4.11
CA ALA A 51 -4.71 -7.84 -3.72
C ALA A 51 -6.21 -8.01 -3.55
N SER A 52 -6.80 -8.94 -4.28
CA SER A 52 -8.24 -9.18 -4.26
C SER A 52 -8.55 -10.63 -3.94
N LEU A 53 -9.51 -10.85 -3.05
CA LEU A 53 -9.99 -12.18 -2.69
C LEU A 53 -11.48 -12.08 -2.38
N GLY A 54 -12.31 -12.65 -3.24
CA GLY A 54 -13.76 -12.50 -3.13
C GLY A 54 -14.13 -11.03 -3.27
N ASN A 55 -14.87 -10.51 -2.30
CA ASN A 55 -15.23 -9.09 -2.25
C ASN A 55 -14.27 -8.23 -1.45
N LYS A 56 -13.15 -8.80 -0.99
CA LYS A 56 -12.09 -8.06 -0.30
C LYS A 56 -11.07 -7.52 -1.29
N ARG A 57 -10.60 -6.32 -1.04
CA ARG A 57 -9.53 -5.72 -1.83
C ARG A 57 -8.64 -4.89 -0.91
N TYR A 58 -7.34 -5.00 -1.14
CA TYR A 58 -6.33 -4.27 -0.38
C TYR A 58 -5.40 -3.56 -1.36
N TYR A 59 -5.10 -2.30 -1.07
CA TYR A 59 -4.07 -1.56 -1.78
C TYR A 59 -2.83 -1.54 -0.91
N ILE A 60 -1.73 -2.03 -1.43
CA ILE A 60 -0.51 -2.23 -0.65
C ILE A 60 0.65 -1.52 -1.33
N GLN A 61 1.31 -0.65 -0.57
CA GLN A 61 2.59 -0.06 -0.95
C GLN A 61 3.68 -0.70 -0.12
N SER A 62 4.82 -0.92 -0.75
CA SER A 62 6.00 -1.46 -0.12
C SER A 62 7.04 -0.36 0.02
N ALA A 63 7.51 -0.12 1.22
CA ALA A 63 8.61 0.81 1.49
C ALA A 63 9.68 0.07 2.28
N PHE A 64 10.91 0.05 1.78
CA PHE A 64 11.98 -0.73 2.42
C PHE A 64 12.20 -0.28 3.86
N HIS A 65 12.31 1.04 4.06
CA HIS A 65 12.37 1.62 5.40
C HIS A 65 11.16 2.52 5.62
N LEU A 66 10.79 2.72 6.88
CA LEU A 66 9.77 3.70 7.22
C LEU A 66 10.24 5.07 6.70
N PRO A 67 9.50 5.68 5.77
CA PRO A 67 9.91 6.95 5.20
C PRO A 67 9.87 8.07 6.24
N ASP A 68 10.65 9.15 6.00
CA ASP A 68 10.49 10.36 6.78
C ASP A 68 9.09 10.96 6.55
N GLU A 69 8.72 11.97 7.35
CA GLU A 69 7.39 12.53 7.30
C GLU A 69 6.98 13.05 5.93
N GLU A 70 7.89 13.72 5.23
CA GLU A 70 7.58 14.27 3.92
C GLU A 70 7.35 13.17 2.88
N LYS A 71 8.26 12.20 2.83
CA LYS A 71 8.14 11.08 1.92
C LYS A 71 6.94 10.22 2.25
N LEU A 72 6.66 10.00 3.53
CA LEU A 72 5.48 9.27 3.97
C LEU A 72 4.20 9.97 3.51
N ARG A 73 4.16 11.30 3.60
CA ARG A 73 3.02 12.06 3.12
C ARG A 73 2.79 11.86 1.62
N GLN A 74 3.88 11.83 0.84
CA GLN A 74 3.82 11.57 -0.59
C GLN A 74 3.31 10.16 -0.89
N GLU A 75 3.82 9.16 -0.18
CA GLU A 75 3.34 7.78 -0.31
C GLU A 75 1.86 7.66 0.03
N LYS A 76 1.44 8.27 1.12
CA LYS A 76 0.04 8.29 1.54
C LYS A 76 -0.84 9.02 0.54
N ALA A 77 -0.35 10.09 -0.07
CA ALA A 77 -1.13 10.87 -1.02
C ALA A 77 -1.58 10.02 -2.20
N SER A 78 -0.73 9.13 -2.70
CA SER A 78 -1.10 8.21 -3.78
C SER A 78 -2.23 7.29 -3.35
N LEU A 79 -2.14 6.73 -2.14
CA LEU A 79 -3.17 5.84 -1.61
C LEU A 79 -4.47 6.59 -1.32
N LEU A 80 -4.38 7.79 -0.76
CA LEU A 80 -5.55 8.60 -0.42
C LEU A 80 -6.29 9.12 -1.66
N ALA A 81 -5.59 9.21 -2.79
CA ALA A 81 -6.24 9.57 -4.05
C ALA A 81 -7.19 8.46 -4.55
N LEU A 82 -7.07 7.25 -4.00
CA LEU A 82 -8.02 6.18 -4.25
C LEU A 82 -9.22 6.40 -3.33
N SER A 83 -10.33 6.83 -3.89
CA SER A 83 -11.49 7.29 -3.11
C SER A 83 -12.47 6.19 -2.72
N ASP A 84 -12.08 4.92 -2.88
CA ASP A 84 -12.92 3.81 -2.44
C ASP A 84 -12.70 3.49 -0.95
N GLY A 85 -13.55 2.65 -0.39
CA GLY A 85 -13.49 2.26 1.00
C GLY A 85 -12.60 1.06 1.30
N PHE A 86 -11.83 0.58 0.32
CA PHE A 86 -10.97 -0.56 0.53
C PHE A 86 -9.74 -0.21 1.35
N LYS A 87 -9.24 -1.19 2.08
CA LYS A 87 -8.15 -1.00 3.02
C LYS A 87 -6.85 -0.66 2.31
N LYS A 88 -6.12 0.28 2.87
CA LYS A 88 -4.86 0.78 2.32
C LYS A 88 -3.76 0.54 3.34
N ILE A 89 -2.68 -0.08 2.89
CA ILE A 89 -1.62 -0.59 3.77
C ILE A 89 -0.26 -0.21 3.20
N ILE A 90 0.64 0.22 4.08
CA ILE A 90 2.05 0.39 3.76
C ILE A 90 2.82 -0.66 4.54
N LEU A 91 3.54 -1.52 3.83
CA LEU A 91 4.40 -2.53 4.43
C LEU A 91 5.84 -2.03 4.43
N VAL A 92 6.48 -2.09 5.60
CA VAL A 92 7.86 -1.65 5.77
C VAL A 92 8.70 -2.79 6.32
N LYS A 93 10.00 -2.75 6.09
CA LYS A 93 10.93 -3.74 6.64
C LYS A 93 11.20 -3.51 8.12
N ASP A 94 11.03 -2.30 8.60
CA ASP A 94 11.29 -1.97 10.00
C ASP A 94 10.41 -2.81 10.92
N VAL A 95 11.00 -3.23 12.04
CA VAL A 95 10.26 -3.91 13.09
C VAL A 95 9.56 -2.85 13.92
N MET A 96 8.24 -2.83 13.86
CA MET A 96 7.44 -1.82 14.55
C MET A 96 6.05 -2.39 14.83
N ARG A 97 5.36 -1.77 15.77
CA ARG A 97 3.95 -2.09 15.99
C ARG A 97 3.11 -1.51 14.85
N PRO A 98 2.12 -2.26 14.39
CA PRO A 98 1.18 -1.72 13.41
C PRO A 98 0.52 -0.45 13.94
N ARG A 99 0.37 0.54 13.07
CA ARG A 99 -0.32 1.78 13.45
C ARG A 99 -1.20 2.26 12.31
N ARG A 100 -2.36 2.75 12.68
CA ARG A 100 -3.30 3.35 11.74
C ARG A 100 -3.42 4.83 12.05
N GLY A 101 -3.23 5.65 11.02
CA GLY A 101 -3.43 7.08 11.15
C GLY A 101 -4.90 7.48 11.03
N ASP A 102 -5.18 8.76 11.26
CA ASP A 102 -6.52 9.32 11.08
C ASP A 102 -7.00 9.23 9.64
N ASP A 103 -6.07 9.10 8.71
CA ASP A 103 -6.35 8.87 7.28
C ASP A 103 -6.82 7.45 6.97
N GLY A 104 -6.82 6.55 7.94
CA GLY A 104 -7.22 5.18 7.76
C GLY A 104 -6.15 4.26 7.17
N ILE A 105 -4.97 4.79 6.84
CA ILE A 105 -3.88 3.99 6.28
C ILE A 105 -3.18 3.24 7.41
N LEU A 106 -3.04 1.93 7.23
CA LEU A 106 -2.32 1.07 8.15
C LEU A 106 -0.86 0.97 7.73
N ILE A 107 0.05 1.21 8.65
CA ILE A 107 1.48 0.97 8.45
C ILE A 107 1.87 -0.20 9.32
N MET A 108 2.48 -1.22 8.72
CA MET A 108 2.90 -2.39 9.46
C MET A 108 4.18 -2.99 8.89
N SER A 109 4.87 -3.73 9.73
CA SER A 109 6.06 -4.46 9.33
C SER A 109 5.70 -5.59 8.38
N VAL A 110 6.54 -5.81 7.38
CA VAL A 110 6.41 -6.98 6.51
C VAL A 110 6.53 -8.28 7.31
N PHE A 111 7.26 -8.27 8.41
CA PHE A 111 7.38 -9.46 9.26
C PHE A 111 6.05 -9.80 9.92
N ASP A 112 5.30 -8.80 10.37
CA ASP A 112 3.96 -9.05 10.91
C ASP A 112 3.03 -9.61 9.83
N PHE A 113 3.11 -9.06 8.63
CA PHE A 113 2.35 -9.59 7.50
C PHE A 113 2.67 -11.06 7.25
N LEU A 114 3.96 -11.43 7.25
CA LEU A 114 4.38 -12.80 6.98
C LEU A 114 4.03 -13.78 8.10
N LEU A 115 4.12 -13.33 9.35
CA LEU A 115 3.91 -14.19 10.52
C LEU A 115 2.44 -14.44 10.83
N TYR A 116 1.57 -13.51 10.50
CA TYR A 116 0.14 -13.60 10.81
C TYR A 116 -0.67 -13.84 9.55
N PRO A 117 -1.20 -15.06 9.33
CA PRO A 117 -1.91 -15.39 8.09
C PRO A 117 -3.10 -14.49 7.76
N HIS A 118 -3.68 -13.87 8.78
CA HIS A 118 -4.82 -12.96 8.62
C HIS A 118 -4.41 -11.50 8.87
N GLY A 119 -3.11 -11.21 8.80
CA GLY A 119 -2.58 -9.91 9.17
C GLY A 119 -3.18 -8.72 8.43
N LEU A 120 -3.60 -8.91 7.18
CA LEU A 120 -4.26 -7.85 6.40
C LEU A 120 -5.66 -7.52 6.92
N ASP A 121 -6.32 -8.49 7.56
CA ASP A 121 -7.68 -8.36 8.07
C ASP A 121 -7.72 -7.98 9.55
N GLU A 122 -6.61 -8.12 10.26
CA GLU A 122 -6.59 -7.85 11.68
C GLU A 122 -6.74 -6.37 11.99
N VAL A 123 -7.45 -6.10 13.07
CA VAL A 123 -7.59 -4.75 13.60
C VAL A 123 -6.58 -4.62 14.74
N PHE A 124 -5.56 -3.81 14.52
CA PHE A 124 -4.58 -3.51 15.55
C PHE A 124 -5.01 -2.27 16.32
N ALA A 125 -4.98 -2.38 17.60
CA ALA A 125 -5.34 -1.27 18.48
C ALA A 125 -4.20 -0.25 18.60
#